data_ac0377daa87322307e6b072319e4b7c6
#
_entry.id   ac0377daa87322307e6b072319e4b7c6
#
_cell.length_a   1.000
_cell.length_b   1.000
_cell.length_c   1.000
_cell.angle_alpha   90.00
_cell.angle_beta   90.00
_cell.angle_gamma   90.00
#
_symmetry.space_group_name_H-M   'P 1'
#
loop_
_entity.id
_entity.type
_entity.pdbx_description
1 polymer ?
#
loop_
_entity_poly.entity_id
_entity_poly.type
_entity_poly.pdbx_seq_one_letter_code
_entity_poly.pdbx_strand_id
1 'polypeptide(L)'
;MITIVAKLQAAPGKEAQLKAVLTEMVANVKTHEAGAVPTYSLHVSDTDPALFLFYENYRDAEAQAAHNVTGHMKAMSASLAGLLGGRPVIERYTRIATVE
;
A
#
# COMPACT_ATOMS: atom_id res chain seq x y z
N MET A 1 13.88 -10.90 -0.86
CA MET A 1 12.73 -10.03 -1.21
C MET A 1 11.89 -9.81 0.04
N ILE A 2 11.57 -8.56 0.29
CA ILE A 2 10.76 -8.17 1.45
C ILE A 2 9.33 -8.00 1.01
N THR A 3 8.39 -8.56 1.77
CA THR A 3 6.95 -8.43 1.52
C THR A 3 6.31 -7.60 2.63
N ILE A 4 5.53 -6.61 2.25
CA ILE A 4 4.72 -5.82 3.17
C ILE A 4 3.24 -6.07 2.82
N VAL A 5 2.45 -6.30 3.85
CA VAL A 5 1.00 -6.35 3.75
C VAL A 5 0.45 -5.22 4.60
N ALA A 6 -0.25 -4.28 3.97
CA ALA A 6 -0.82 -3.13 4.65
C ALA A 6 -2.34 -3.15 4.50
N LYS A 7 -3.07 -3.21 5.61
CA LYS A 7 -4.52 -3.19 5.63
C LYS A 7 -5.02 -1.83 6.10
N LEU A 8 -5.96 -1.26 5.35
CA LEU A 8 -6.53 0.05 5.64
C LEU A 8 -8.05 -0.04 5.60
N GLN A 9 -8.69 0.33 6.70
CA GLN A 9 -10.15 0.34 6.82
C GLN A 9 -10.66 1.74 6.56
N ALA A 10 -11.62 1.89 5.64
CA ALA A 10 -12.24 3.18 5.40
C ALA A 10 -13.18 3.55 6.56
N ALA A 11 -13.22 4.82 6.91
CA ALA A 11 -14.25 5.36 7.77
C ALA A 11 -15.61 5.26 7.06
N PRO A 12 -16.72 5.15 7.81
CA PRO A 12 -18.05 5.06 7.22
C PRO A 12 -18.30 6.18 6.19
N GLY A 13 -18.72 5.79 4.99
CA GLY A 13 -19.00 6.73 3.91
C GLY A 13 -17.77 7.23 3.15
N LYS A 14 -16.56 6.78 3.50
CA LYS A 14 -15.32 7.23 2.87
C LYS A 14 -14.67 6.20 1.95
N GLU A 15 -15.36 5.11 1.65
CA GLU A 15 -14.81 4.00 0.85
C GLU A 15 -14.33 4.45 -0.53
N ALA A 16 -15.13 5.24 -1.23
CA ALA A 16 -14.79 5.70 -2.58
C ALA A 16 -13.59 6.66 -2.55
N GLN A 17 -13.54 7.56 -1.58
CA GLN A 17 -12.45 8.51 -1.44
C GLN A 17 -11.14 7.80 -1.09
N LEU A 18 -11.19 6.84 -0.16
CA LEU A 18 -10.02 6.05 0.21
C LEU A 18 -9.52 5.26 -0.98
N LYS A 19 -10.42 4.58 -1.70
CA LYS A 19 -10.06 3.83 -2.90
C LYS A 19 -9.32 4.70 -3.92
N ALA A 20 -9.78 5.93 -4.15
CA ALA A 20 -9.14 6.84 -5.09
C ALA A 20 -7.73 7.21 -4.67
N VAL A 21 -7.52 7.53 -3.38
CA VAL A 21 -6.20 7.88 -2.83
C VAL A 21 -5.23 6.69 -2.97
N LEU A 22 -5.68 5.49 -2.59
CA LEU A 22 -4.83 4.30 -2.64
C LEU A 22 -4.53 3.86 -4.07
N THR A 23 -5.47 4.02 -4.99
CA THR A 23 -5.25 3.71 -6.41
C THR A 23 -4.20 4.64 -7.01
N GLU A 24 -4.23 5.92 -6.68
CA GLU A 24 -3.24 6.89 -7.14
C GLU A 24 -1.84 6.53 -6.65
N MET A 25 -1.72 6.01 -5.42
CA MET A 25 -0.45 5.55 -4.90
C MET A 25 0.15 4.43 -5.74
N VAL A 26 -0.66 3.48 -6.20
CA VAL A 26 -0.19 2.41 -7.08
C VAL A 26 0.41 3.00 -8.37
N ALA A 27 -0.26 3.96 -8.97
CA ALA A 27 0.23 4.62 -10.19
C ALA A 27 1.57 5.34 -9.94
N ASN A 28 1.71 6.01 -8.81
CA ASN A 28 2.94 6.71 -8.45
C ASN A 28 4.11 5.75 -8.22
N VAL A 29 3.87 4.62 -7.56
CA VAL A 29 4.90 3.60 -7.35
C VAL A 29 5.34 3.02 -8.71
N LYS A 30 4.39 2.73 -9.60
CA LYS A 30 4.70 2.23 -10.93
C LYS A 30 5.57 3.21 -11.72
N THR A 31 5.27 4.49 -11.63
CA THR A 31 5.99 5.53 -12.39
C THR A 31 7.37 5.81 -11.81
N HIS A 32 7.51 5.87 -10.49
CA HIS A 32 8.71 6.41 -9.83
C HIS A 32 9.58 5.35 -9.16
N GLU A 33 9.08 4.14 -8.95
CA GLU A 33 9.81 3.11 -8.20
C GLU A 33 9.93 1.79 -8.95
N ALA A 34 9.72 1.80 -10.27
CA ALA A 34 9.84 0.59 -11.08
C ALA A 34 11.22 -0.05 -10.91
N GLY A 35 11.27 -1.37 -10.77
CA GLY A 35 12.53 -2.10 -10.58
C GLY A 35 12.93 -2.28 -9.12
N ALA A 36 12.71 -1.30 -8.27
CA ALA A 36 12.95 -1.43 -6.83
C ALA A 36 11.77 -2.08 -6.11
N VAL A 37 10.56 -1.88 -6.67
CA VAL A 37 9.30 -2.39 -6.12
C VAL A 37 8.59 -3.21 -7.20
N PRO A 38 8.97 -4.49 -7.37
CA PRO A 38 8.43 -5.33 -8.45
C PRO A 38 6.93 -5.62 -8.32
N THR A 39 6.37 -5.55 -7.12
CA THR A 39 4.93 -5.72 -6.90
C THR A 39 4.43 -4.68 -5.93
N TYR A 40 3.37 -3.99 -6.31
CA TYR A 40 2.67 -3.05 -5.45
C TYR A 40 1.21 -3.04 -5.91
N SER A 41 0.37 -3.86 -5.29
CA SER A 41 -1.00 -4.07 -5.75
C SER A 41 -2.01 -3.74 -4.66
N LEU A 42 -3.12 -3.14 -5.07
CA LEU A 42 -4.22 -2.78 -4.19
C LEU A 42 -5.36 -3.76 -4.38
N HIS A 43 -5.88 -4.25 -3.27
CA HIS A 43 -6.99 -5.20 -3.22
C HIS A 43 -8.09 -4.68 -2.32
N VAL A 44 -9.32 -5.10 -2.59
CA VAL A 44 -10.45 -4.87 -1.70
C VAL A 44 -10.95 -6.22 -1.20
N SER A 45 -11.37 -6.27 0.06
CA SER A 45 -11.91 -7.49 0.64
C SER A 45 -13.20 -7.91 -0.08
N ASP A 46 -13.36 -9.22 -0.31
CA ASP A 46 -14.57 -9.77 -0.93
C ASP A 46 -15.78 -9.70 0.01
N THR A 47 -15.55 -9.55 1.32
CA THR A 47 -16.62 -9.56 2.32
C THR A 47 -16.82 -8.21 3.00
N ASP A 48 -15.90 -7.25 2.79
CA ASP A 48 -15.98 -5.93 3.39
C ASP A 48 -15.50 -4.87 2.38
N PRO A 49 -16.41 -4.12 1.73
CA PRO A 49 -16.04 -3.15 0.69
C PRO A 49 -15.28 -1.93 1.24
N ALA A 50 -15.19 -1.79 2.55
CA ALA A 50 -14.42 -0.73 3.20
C ALA A 50 -13.00 -1.16 3.60
N LEU A 51 -12.65 -2.44 3.43
CA LEU A 51 -11.34 -2.95 3.81
C LEU A 51 -10.47 -3.13 2.57
N PHE A 52 -9.35 -2.39 2.55
CA PHE A 52 -8.37 -2.43 1.47
C PHE A 52 -7.07 -3.05 1.95
N LEU A 53 -6.33 -3.65 1.03
CA LEU A 53 -5.05 -4.27 1.32
C LEU A 53 -4.06 -3.91 0.22
N PHE A 54 -2.89 -3.41 0.59
CA PHE A 54 -1.73 -3.38 -0.28
C PHE A 54 -0.92 -4.66 -0.10
N TYR A 55 -0.54 -5.29 -1.20
CA TYR A 55 0.44 -6.36 -1.24
C TYR A 55 1.67 -5.82 -1.96
N GLU A 56 2.80 -5.76 -1.26
CA GLU A 56 3.97 -5.05 -1.72
C GLU A 56 5.21 -5.94 -1.62
N ASN A 57 6.01 -5.96 -2.68
CA ASN A 57 7.31 -6.63 -2.66
C ASN A 57 8.40 -5.62 -2.97
N TYR A 58 9.43 -5.61 -2.14
CA TYR A 58 10.61 -4.76 -2.29
C TYR A 58 11.81 -5.64 -2.56
N ARG A 59 12.69 -5.19 -3.47
CA ARG A 59 13.89 -5.92 -3.82
C ARG A 59 14.76 -6.21 -2.60
N ASP A 60 14.90 -5.22 -1.73
CA ASP A 60 15.71 -5.30 -0.50
C ASP A 60 15.26 -4.25 0.52
N ALA A 61 15.92 -4.22 1.68
CA ALA A 61 15.60 -3.28 2.75
C ALA A 61 15.85 -1.82 2.34
N GLU A 62 16.84 -1.58 1.48
CA GLU A 62 17.14 -0.25 0.98
C GLU A 62 16.00 0.29 0.11
N ALA A 63 15.44 -0.55 -0.76
CA ALA A 63 14.30 -0.17 -1.59
C ALA A 63 13.07 0.16 -0.75
N GLN A 64 12.82 -0.61 0.31
CA GLN A 64 11.71 -0.33 1.23
C GLN A 64 11.93 0.99 1.98
N ALA A 65 13.13 1.23 2.48
CA ALA A 65 13.45 2.48 3.17
C ALA A 65 13.30 3.69 2.25
N ALA A 66 13.72 3.55 0.99
CA ALA A 66 13.56 4.62 -0.01
C ALA A 66 12.08 4.90 -0.29
N HIS A 67 11.24 3.85 -0.41
CA HIS A 67 9.80 4.00 -0.61
C HIS A 67 9.16 4.83 0.50
N ASN A 68 9.53 4.58 1.73
CA ASN A 68 8.90 5.23 2.90
C ASN A 68 9.14 6.74 2.96
N VAL A 69 10.16 7.25 2.28
CA VAL A 69 10.50 8.68 2.30
C VAL A 69 10.21 9.40 0.99
N THR A 70 9.55 8.75 0.05
CA THR A 70 9.17 9.39 -1.22
C THR A 70 8.14 10.51 -1.02
N GLY A 71 8.12 11.47 -1.94
CA GLY A 71 7.13 12.54 -1.93
C GLY A 71 5.70 12.01 -2.06
N HIS A 72 5.50 11.00 -2.92
CA HIS A 72 4.16 10.41 -3.11
C HIS A 72 3.70 9.61 -1.88
N MET A 73 4.62 8.99 -1.13
CA MET A 73 4.25 8.35 0.14
C MET A 73 3.79 9.37 1.17
N LYS A 74 4.51 10.48 1.28
CA LYS A 74 4.15 11.58 2.17
C LYS A 74 2.81 12.20 1.78
N ALA A 75 2.58 12.41 0.48
CA ALA A 75 1.32 12.97 -0.03
C ALA A 75 0.14 12.02 0.25
N MET A 76 0.32 10.72 0.04
CA MET A 76 -0.71 9.73 0.37
C MET A 76 -1.04 9.77 1.86
N SER A 77 -0.02 9.74 2.71
CA SER A 77 -0.23 9.77 4.17
C SER A 77 -1.01 11.00 4.62
N ALA A 78 -0.71 12.16 4.03
CA ALA A 78 -1.45 13.39 4.32
C ALA A 78 -2.91 13.28 3.85
N SER A 79 -3.16 12.65 2.72
CA SER A 79 -4.50 12.46 2.15
C SER A 79 -5.36 11.47 2.93
N LEU A 80 -4.77 10.64 3.79
CA LEU A 80 -5.52 9.67 4.58
C LEU A 80 -6.26 10.29 5.76
N ALA A 81 -5.96 11.54 6.13
CA ALA A 81 -6.62 12.21 7.24
C ALA A 81 -8.13 12.25 7.04
N GLY A 82 -8.88 11.74 8.02
CA GLY A 82 -10.34 11.68 7.96
C GLY A 82 -10.93 10.57 7.10
N LEU A 83 -10.09 9.78 6.41
CA LEU A 83 -10.58 8.71 5.54
C LEU A 83 -10.53 7.33 6.20
N LEU A 84 -9.77 7.17 7.28
CA LEU A 84 -9.56 5.87 7.91
C LEU A 84 -10.49 5.66 9.11
N GLY A 85 -11.04 4.45 9.21
CA GLY A 85 -11.87 4.01 10.34
C GLY A 85 -11.05 3.48 11.51
N GLY A 86 -9.73 3.49 11.39
CA GLY A 86 -8.83 3.01 12.43
C GLY A 86 -7.39 3.09 11.95
N ARG A 87 -6.48 2.61 12.78
CA ARG A 87 -5.06 2.59 12.47
C ARG A 87 -4.76 1.55 11.38
N PRO A 88 -3.94 1.87 10.37
CA PRO A 88 -3.50 0.85 9.40
C PRO A 88 -2.77 -0.29 10.11
N VAL A 89 -2.98 -1.52 9.62
CA VAL A 89 -2.26 -2.69 10.10
C VAL A 89 -1.19 -3.01 9.07
N ILE A 90 0.08 -2.91 9.46
CA ILE A 90 1.21 -3.13 8.56
C ILE A 90 2.01 -4.31 9.08
N GLU A 91 2.18 -5.33 8.22
CA GLU A 91 2.89 -6.56 8.55
C GLU A 91 4.03 -6.75 7.57
N ARG A 92 5.18 -7.18 8.07
CA ARG A 92 6.37 -7.42 7.27
C ARG A 92 6.69 -8.90 7.24
N TYR A 93 6.99 -9.40 6.05
CA TYR A 93 7.33 -10.80 5.81
C TYR A 93 8.57 -10.90 4.94
N THR A 94 9.28 -12.00 5.05
CA THR A 94 10.38 -12.33 4.15
C THR A 94 9.95 -13.48 3.26
N ARG A 95 10.07 -13.31 1.94
CA ARG A 95 9.73 -14.39 1.01
C ARG A 95 10.72 -15.54 1.17
N ILE A 96 10.20 -16.75 1.31
CA ILE A 96 11.02 -17.96 1.37
C ILE A 96 10.84 -18.86 0.16
N ALA A 97 9.76 -18.71 -0.60
CA ALA A 97 9.52 -19.50 -1.81
C ALA A 97 8.49 -18.79 -2.70
N THR A 98 8.56 -19.03 -4.00
CA THR A 98 7.63 -18.50 -4.99
C THR A 98 7.64 -19.41 -6.22
N VAL A 99 6.54 -19.36 -7.00
CA VAL A 99 6.46 -20.13 -8.26
C VAL A 99 7.26 -19.46 -9.38
N GLU A 100 7.61 -18.21 -9.23
CA GLU A 100 8.34 -17.44 -10.25
C GLU A 100 9.81 -17.81 -10.35
#